data_6861a7046f826ca9cad70a685ca908ff
#
_entry.id   6861a7046f826ca9cad70a685ca908ff
#
_cell.length_a   1.000
_cell.length_b   1.000
_cell.length_c   1.000
_cell.angle_alpha   90.00
_cell.angle_beta   90.00
_cell.angle_gamma   90.00
#
_symmetry.space_group_name_H-M   'P 1'
#
loop_
_entity.id
_entity.type
_entity.pdbx_description
1 polymer ?
#
loop_
_entity_poly.entity_id
_entity_poly.type
_entity_poly.pdbx_seq_one_letter_code
_entity_poly.pdbx_strand_id
1 'polypeptide(L)'
;MLKNLLLELSPRQTWALVAFACVGLLGFGAYLQHVVGLEPCPMCIVQRYAMTGITLVALLAVFWHNGWVGYVMTGLGTAIALGGAFVAARQSWLQWYPPETLSCGRDFYGMVESFPLQRAIPMIFRGGGDCSKLDWTFLGGSIANWSFVAFVAMAVWMVVFAFLRYQQQPQSQ
;
A
#
# COMPACT_ATOMS: atom_id res chain seq x y z
N MET A 1 6.10 -18.99 -19.54
CA MET A 1 6.18 -19.67 -18.24
C MET A 1 5.35 -18.91 -17.18
N LEU A 2 5.60 -17.64 -16.91
CA LEU A 2 4.83 -16.85 -15.94
C LEU A 2 3.32 -16.77 -16.23
N LYS A 3 2.93 -16.58 -17.50
CA LYS A 3 1.52 -16.55 -17.92
C LYS A 3 0.78 -17.84 -17.56
N ASN A 4 1.38 -19.01 -17.81
CA ASN A 4 0.75 -20.30 -17.50
C ASN A 4 0.60 -20.50 -15.98
N LEU A 5 1.62 -20.13 -15.21
CA LEU A 5 1.56 -20.17 -13.76
C LEU A 5 0.45 -19.27 -13.18
N LEU A 6 0.29 -18.06 -13.72
CA LEU A 6 -0.77 -17.12 -13.30
C LEU A 6 -2.17 -17.63 -13.68
N LEU A 7 -2.29 -18.38 -14.80
CA LEU A 7 -3.56 -18.93 -15.26
C LEU A 7 -3.98 -20.21 -14.50
N GLU A 8 -3.03 -20.90 -13.87
CA GLU A 8 -3.30 -22.04 -12.99
C GLU A 8 -3.87 -21.61 -11.63
N LEU A 9 -3.57 -20.37 -11.19
CA LEU A 9 -4.13 -19.84 -9.96
C LEU A 9 -5.63 -19.54 -10.11
N SER A 10 -6.45 -20.09 -9.23
CA SER A 10 -7.84 -19.69 -9.16
C SER A 10 -7.96 -18.23 -8.67
N PRO A 11 -9.03 -17.49 -9.02
CA PRO A 11 -9.24 -16.13 -8.51
C PRO A 11 -9.19 -16.05 -6.99
N ARG A 12 -9.74 -17.06 -6.32
CA ARG A 12 -9.73 -17.17 -4.86
C ARG A 12 -8.31 -17.25 -4.30
N GLN A 13 -7.44 -18.05 -4.91
CA GLN A 13 -6.05 -18.19 -4.49
C GLN A 13 -5.27 -16.90 -4.71
N THR A 14 -5.50 -16.22 -5.82
CA THR A 14 -4.86 -14.94 -6.12
C THR A 14 -5.20 -13.88 -5.08
N TRP A 15 -6.48 -13.74 -4.72
CA TRP A 15 -6.90 -12.80 -3.69
C TRP A 15 -6.40 -13.19 -2.29
N ALA A 16 -6.36 -14.49 -1.98
CA ALA A 16 -5.78 -14.99 -0.74
C ALA A 16 -4.29 -14.68 -0.63
N LEU A 17 -3.53 -14.81 -1.73
CA LEU A 17 -2.11 -14.45 -1.77
C LEU A 17 -1.89 -12.94 -1.53
N VAL A 18 -2.72 -12.09 -2.15
CA VAL A 18 -2.67 -10.63 -1.91
C VAL A 18 -2.95 -10.32 -0.44
N ALA A 19 -4.01 -10.90 0.14
CA ALA A 19 -4.34 -10.71 1.54
C ALA A 19 -3.19 -11.17 2.46
N PHE A 20 -2.62 -12.34 2.20
CA PHE A 20 -1.51 -12.90 2.98
C PHE A 20 -0.25 -12.00 2.90
N ALA A 21 0.09 -11.52 1.70
CA ALA A 21 1.21 -10.61 1.51
C ALA A 21 1.01 -9.29 2.29
N CYS A 22 -0.20 -8.70 2.22
CA CYS A 22 -0.50 -7.48 2.95
C CYS A 22 -0.45 -7.68 4.48
N VAL A 23 -1.01 -8.78 4.99
CA VAL A 23 -0.94 -9.12 6.43
C VAL A 23 0.50 -9.32 6.87
N GLY A 24 1.31 -9.99 6.06
CA GLY A 24 2.74 -10.18 6.33
C GLY A 24 3.50 -8.86 6.42
N LEU A 25 3.26 -7.95 5.48
CA LEU A 25 3.88 -6.62 5.48
C LEU A 25 3.41 -5.75 6.65
N LEU A 26 2.12 -5.80 7.01
CA LEU A 26 1.58 -5.13 8.20
C LEU A 26 2.19 -5.70 9.49
N GLY A 27 2.31 -7.03 9.58
CA GLY A 27 2.95 -7.72 10.70
C GLY A 27 4.42 -7.33 10.83
N PHE A 28 5.15 -7.25 9.72
CA PHE A 28 6.53 -6.78 9.72
C PHE A 28 6.63 -5.31 10.18
N GLY A 29 5.73 -4.44 9.72
CA GLY A 29 5.65 -3.06 10.18
C GLY A 29 5.34 -2.95 11.69
N ALA A 30 4.47 -3.81 12.22
CA ALA A 30 4.18 -3.89 13.65
C ALA A 30 5.40 -4.39 14.45
N TYR A 31 6.13 -5.38 13.93
CA TYR A 31 7.38 -5.86 14.51
C TYR A 31 8.43 -4.72 14.63
N LEU A 32 8.63 -3.95 13.55
CA LEU A 32 9.57 -2.83 13.57
C LEU A 32 9.17 -1.77 14.62
N GLN A 33 7.89 -1.54 14.80
CA GLN A 33 7.39 -0.56 15.76
C GLN A 33 7.51 -1.05 17.21
N HIS A 34 7.06 -2.27 17.52
CA HIS A 34 6.92 -2.73 18.90
C HIS A 34 8.15 -3.46 19.44
N VAL A 35 8.95 -4.07 18.57
CA VAL A 35 10.14 -4.84 18.97
C VAL A 35 11.42 -4.07 18.72
N VAL A 36 11.53 -3.40 17.55
CA VAL A 36 12.72 -2.60 17.21
C VAL A 36 12.62 -1.18 17.79
N GLY A 37 11.40 -0.71 18.13
CA GLY A 37 11.18 0.62 18.72
C GLY A 37 11.16 1.76 17.70
N LEU A 38 10.89 1.48 16.43
CA LEU A 38 10.80 2.52 15.39
C LEU A 38 9.43 3.21 15.44
N GLU A 39 9.41 4.51 15.69
CA GLU A 39 8.17 5.28 15.66
C GLU A 39 7.71 5.53 14.23
N PRO A 40 6.46 5.14 13.86
CA PRO A 40 5.96 5.34 12.52
C PRO A 40 5.64 6.82 12.26
N CYS A 41 6.23 7.38 11.21
CA CYS A 41 5.90 8.72 10.74
C CYS A 41 4.45 8.82 10.21
N PRO A 42 3.85 10.01 10.09
CA PRO A 42 2.49 10.19 9.60
C PRO A 42 2.21 9.54 8.23
N MET A 43 3.16 9.63 7.29
CA MET A 43 3.02 8.97 5.98
C MET A 43 3.06 7.45 6.08
N CYS A 44 3.86 6.89 7.00
CA CYS A 44 3.91 5.46 7.27
C CYS A 44 2.55 4.94 7.77
N ILE A 45 1.86 5.73 8.59
CA ILE A 45 0.52 5.40 9.11
C ILE A 45 -0.50 5.37 7.95
N VAL A 46 -0.47 6.37 7.06
CA VAL A 46 -1.34 6.39 5.87
C VAL A 46 -1.10 5.17 4.97
N GLN A 47 0.16 4.77 4.76
CA GLN A 47 0.49 3.54 4.01
C GLN A 47 -0.06 2.28 4.68
N ARG A 48 0.00 2.20 6.02
CA ARG A 48 -0.61 1.08 6.76
C ARG A 48 -2.13 1.03 6.59
N TYR A 49 -2.81 2.17 6.59
CA TYR A 49 -4.25 2.22 6.29
C TYR A 49 -4.55 1.78 4.86
N ALA A 50 -3.76 2.20 3.88
CA ALA A 50 -3.89 1.72 2.50
C ALA A 50 -3.70 0.21 2.40
N MET A 51 -2.68 -0.35 3.06
CA MET A 51 -2.41 -1.79 3.11
C MET A 51 -3.56 -2.55 3.78
N THR A 52 -4.11 -2.03 4.88
CA THR A 52 -5.29 -2.59 5.55
C THR A 52 -6.51 -2.55 4.63
N GLY A 53 -6.71 -1.46 3.89
CA GLY A 53 -7.78 -1.34 2.89
C GLY A 53 -7.67 -2.40 1.79
N ILE A 54 -6.47 -2.62 1.24
CA ILE A 54 -6.22 -3.70 0.26
C ILE A 54 -6.52 -5.06 0.87
N THR A 55 -6.10 -5.31 2.12
CA THR A 55 -6.37 -6.56 2.82
C THR A 55 -7.86 -6.83 2.93
N LEU A 56 -8.66 -5.83 3.33
CA LEU A 56 -10.11 -5.96 3.44
C LEU A 56 -10.76 -6.24 2.08
N VAL A 57 -10.36 -5.50 1.04
CA VAL A 57 -10.85 -5.73 -0.33
C VAL A 57 -10.49 -7.14 -0.80
N ALA A 58 -9.26 -7.59 -0.54
CA ALA A 58 -8.80 -8.91 -0.93
C ALA A 58 -9.56 -10.03 -0.19
N LEU A 59 -9.80 -9.88 1.11
CA LEU A 59 -10.60 -10.83 1.90
C LEU A 59 -12.03 -10.91 1.39
N LEU A 60 -12.67 -9.78 1.09
CA LEU A 60 -14.01 -9.76 0.49
C LEU A 60 -14.01 -10.43 -0.89
N ALA A 61 -13.00 -10.17 -1.71
CA ALA A 61 -12.88 -10.75 -3.03
C ALA A 61 -12.61 -12.27 -3.02
N VAL A 62 -12.04 -12.83 -1.96
CA VAL A 62 -11.94 -14.30 -1.79
C VAL A 62 -13.32 -14.96 -1.85
N PHE A 63 -14.34 -14.29 -1.32
CA PHE A 63 -15.72 -14.83 -1.29
C PHE A 63 -16.56 -14.35 -2.48
N TRP A 64 -16.38 -13.11 -2.93
CA TRP A 64 -17.19 -12.47 -3.97
C TRP A 64 -16.35 -12.00 -5.17
N HIS A 65 -15.69 -12.93 -5.87
CA HIS A 65 -14.80 -12.63 -7.00
C HIS A 65 -15.45 -12.86 -8.38
N ASN A 66 -16.71 -13.30 -8.44
CA ASN A 66 -17.36 -13.67 -9.70
C ASN A 66 -18.00 -12.46 -10.41
N GLY A 67 -17.98 -12.52 -11.74
CA GLY A 67 -18.65 -11.55 -12.59
C GLY A 67 -18.17 -10.11 -12.37
N TRP A 68 -19.11 -9.18 -12.41
CA TRP A 68 -18.83 -7.74 -12.29
C TRP A 68 -18.22 -7.33 -10.94
N VAL A 69 -18.61 -8.01 -9.87
CA VAL A 69 -18.08 -7.74 -8.52
C VAL A 69 -16.55 -7.93 -8.48
N GLY A 70 -16.04 -8.96 -9.15
CA GLY A 70 -14.59 -9.18 -9.24
C GLY A 70 -13.84 -8.02 -9.88
N TYR A 71 -14.39 -7.42 -10.94
CA TYR A 71 -13.78 -6.26 -11.59
C TYR A 71 -13.82 -5.02 -10.71
N VAL A 72 -14.92 -4.79 -9.99
CA VAL A 72 -15.04 -3.70 -9.02
C VAL A 72 -14.02 -3.85 -7.90
N MET A 73 -13.87 -5.04 -7.32
CA MET A 73 -12.87 -5.32 -6.28
C MET A 73 -11.46 -5.10 -6.80
N THR A 74 -11.15 -5.54 -8.04
CA THR A 74 -9.85 -5.29 -8.67
C THR A 74 -9.61 -3.79 -8.87
N GLY A 75 -10.60 -3.06 -9.39
CA GLY A 75 -10.48 -1.61 -9.58
C GLY A 75 -10.26 -0.87 -8.26
N LEU A 76 -11.02 -1.21 -7.22
CA LEU A 76 -10.90 -0.63 -5.89
C LEU A 76 -9.53 -0.95 -5.26
N GLY A 77 -9.12 -2.21 -5.27
CA GLY A 77 -7.83 -2.64 -4.74
C GLY A 77 -6.66 -1.95 -5.46
N THR A 78 -6.73 -1.86 -6.80
CA THR A 78 -5.73 -1.16 -7.62
C THR A 78 -5.69 0.34 -7.29
N ALA A 79 -6.83 1.01 -7.15
CA ALA A 79 -6.90 2.42 -6.80
C ALA A 79 -6.27 2.70 -5.42
N ILE A 80 -6.57 1.86 -4.41
CA ILE A 80 -5.95 1.97 -3.09
C ILE A 80 -4.43 1.72 -3.17
N ALA A 81 -4.00 0.72 -3.93
CA ALA A 81 -2.57 0.42 -4.11
C ALA A 81 -1.82 1.58 -4.78
N LEU A 82 -2.39 2.20 -5.81
CA LEU A 82 -1.81 3.38 -6.45
C LEU A 82 -1.74 4.58 -5.51
N GLY A 83 -2.78 4.79 -4.69
CA GLY A 83 -2.77 5.80 -3.63
C GLY A 83 -1.66 5.56 -2.60
N GLY A 84 -1.50 4.32 -2.14
CA GLY A 84 -0.41 3.91 -1.25
C GLY A 84 0.97 4.11 -1.89
N ALA A 85 1.12 3.74 -3.17
CA ALA A 85 2.35 3.96 -3.93
C ALA A 85 2.69 5.45 -4.05
N PHE A 86 1.71 6.31 -4.30
CA PHE A 86 1.91 7.76 -4.35
C PHE A 86 2.45 8.31 -3.01
N VAL A 87 1.85 7.91 -1.89
CA VAL A 87 2.31 8.31 -0.55
C VAL A 87 3.73 7.81 -0.28
N ALA A 88 4.04 6.56 -0.64
CA ALA A 88 5.36 5.98 -0.47
C ALA A 88 6.42 6.67 -1.35
N ALA A 89 6.07 6.99 -2.60
CA ALA A 89 6.94 7.75 -3.51
C ALA A 89 7.24 9.16 -2.96
N ARG A 90 6.21 9.84 -2.43
CA ARG A 90 6.39 11.16 -1.81
C ARG A 90 7.30 11.10 -0.58
N GLN A 91 7.15 10.06 0.25
CA GLN A 91 8.03 9.85 1.40
C GLN A 91 9.47 9.56 0.97
N SER A 92 9.68 8.69 -0.03
CA SER A 92 11.01 8.43 -0.60
C SER A 92 11.66 9.70 -1.14
N TRP A 93 10.89 10.55 -1.80
CA TRP A 93 11.37 11.85 -2.28
C TRP A 93 11.84 12.74 -1.14
N LEU A 94 11.08 12.83 -0.03
CA LEU A 94 11.46 13.61 1.15
C LEU A 94 12.71 13.08 1.86
N GLN A 95 12.97 11.77 1.75
CA GLN A 95 14.20 11.16 2.28
C GLN A 95 15.42 11.50 1.43
N TRP A 96 15.26 11.64 0.12
CA TRP A 96 16.35 12.01 -0.79
C TRP A 96 16.60 13.53 -0.82
N TYR A 97 15.54 14.31 -0.68
CA TYR A 97 15.56 15.78 -0.71
C TYR A 97 14.86 16.34 0.52
N PRO A 98 15.50 16.29 1.71
CA PRO A 98 14.88 16.77 2.93
C PRO A 98 14.65 18.29 2.85
N PRO A 99 13.50 18.80 3.31
CA PRO A 99 13.22 20.22 3.33
C PRO A 99 14.14 20.95 4.32
N GLU A 100 14.59 22.16 3.97
CA GLU A 100 15.48 22.98 4.81
C GLU A 100 14.86 23.37 6.15
N THR A 101 13.54 23.51 6.22
CA THR A 101 12.80 23.78 7.45
C THR A 101 12.22 22.50 8.01
N LEU A 102 12.95 21.88 8.93
CA LEU A 102 12.45 20.78 9.74
C LEU A 102 11.41 21.33 10.72
N SER A 103 10.12 21.29 10.37
CA SER A 103 9.09 21.50 11.37
C SER A 103 9.15 20.30 12.34
N CYS A 104 9.29 20.56 13.65
CA CYS A 104 9.13 19.54 14.68
C CYS A 104 7.79 18.88 14.46
N GLY A 105 7.79 17.63 13.95
CA GLY A 105 6.59 16.91 13.57
C GLY A 105 5.73 16.66 14.81
N ARG A 106 4.47 17.10 14.75
CA ARG A 106 3.44 16.55 15.62
C ARG A 106 3.14 15.14 15.12
N ASP A 107 2.88 14.23 16.03
CA ASP A 107 2.44 12.90 15.69
C ASP A 107 1.13 12.93 14.86
N PHE A 108 0.85 11.88 14.12
CA PHE A 108 -0.31 11.79 13.23
C PHE A 108 -1.62 12.08 13.96
N TYR A 109 -1.79 11.53 15.15
CA TYR A 109 -3.01 11.69 15.95
C TYR A 109 -3.18 13.12 16.45
N GLY A 110 -2.12 13.75 16.92
CA GLY A 110 -2.15 15.15 17.32
C GLY A 110 -2.45 16.11 16.16
N MET A 111 -2.05 15.79 14.93
CA MET A 111 -2.44 16.56 13.74
C MET A 111 -3.92 16.43 13.40
N VAL A 112 -4.47 15.22 13.48
CA VAL A 112 -5.89 14.97 13.14
C VAL A 112 -6.84 15.51 14.22
N GLU A 113 -6.45 15.45 15.49
CA GLU A 113 -7.26 15.99 16.61
C GLU A 113 -7.25 17.52 16.67
N SER A 114 -6.10 18.13 16.37
CA SER A 114 -5.92 19.58 16.54
C SER A 114 -6.35 20.42 15.35
N PHE A 115 -6.50 19.80 14.14
CA PHE A 115 -6.80 20.54 12.92
C PHE A 115 -7.91 19.90 12.10
N PRO A 116 -8.78 20.71 11.42
CA PRO A 116 -9.69 20.19 10.41
C PRO A 116 -8.93 19.41 9.34
N LEU A 117 -9.51 18.33 8.82
CA LEU A 117 -8.91 17.45 7.80
C LEU A 117 -8.31 18.22 6.60
N GLN A 118 -8.95 19.33 6.20
CA GLN A 118 -8.46 20.19 5.12
C GLN A 118 -7.07 20.81 5.39
N ARG A 119 -6.68 20.97 6.65
CA ARG A 119 -5.36 21.45 7.04
C ARG A 119 -4.41 20.31 7.41
N ALA A 120 -4.92 19.26 8.01
CA ALA A 120 -4.14 18.09 8.40
C ALA A 120 -3.54 17.37 7.17
N ILE A 121 -4.32 17.18 6.10
CA ILE A 121 -3.86 16.52 4.87
C ILE A 121 -2.63 17.21 4.26
N PRO A 122 -2.65 18.52 3.95
CA PRO A 122 -1.44 19.19 3.43
C PRO A 122 -0.24 19.12 4.38
N MET A 123 -0.47 19.13 5.71
CA MET A 123 0.60 19.02 6.70
C MET A 123 1.28 17.65 6.67
N ILE A 124 0.50 16.56 6.53
CA ILE A 124 1.02 15.20 6.38
C ILE A 124 1.92 15.13 5.13
N PHE A 125 1.47 15.69 3.99
CA PHE A 125 2.21 15.63 2.73
C PHE A 125 3.38 16.62 2.62
N ARG A 126 3.44 17.66 3.45
CA ARG A 126 4.62 18.52 3.55
C ARG A 126 5.82 17.77 4.13
N GLY A 127 5.58 16.75 4.94
CA GLY A 127 6.60 15.97 5.60
C GLY A 127 7.20 16.72 6.81
N GLY A 128 7.00 16.17 7.99
CA GLY A 128 7.77 16.57 9.18
C GLY A 128 9.18 15.96 9.13
N GLY A 129 10.07 16.44 9.98
CA GLY A 129 11.44 15.92 10.11
C GLY A 129 11.52 14.40 10.31
N ASP A 130 10.48 13.79 10.88
CA ASP A 130 10.40 12.34 11.10
C ASP A 130 10.17 11.54 9.80
N CYS A 131 9.52 12.13 8.77
CA CYS A 131 9.33 11.48 7.48
C CYS A 131 10.58 11.47 6.60
N SER A 132 11.56 12.33 6.88
CA SER A 132 12.84 12.41 6.16
C SER A 132 13.95 11.58 6.82
N LYS A 133 13.76 11.09 8.04
CA LYS A 133 14.74 10.25 8.73
C LYS A 133 14.83 8.86 8.10
N LEU A 134 16.04 8.33 8.01
CA LEU A 134 16.35 6.98 7.55
C LEU A 134 16.67 6.10 8.76
N ASP A 135 15.65 5.72 9.52
CA ASP A 135 15.83 4.97 10.77
C ASP A 135 16.11 3.47 10.51
N TRP A 136 15.76 2.97 9.34
CA TRP A 136 16.00 1.57 8.95
C TRP A 136 16.19 1.45 7.44
N THR A 137 17.20 0.67 7.05
CA THR A 137 17.51 0.38 5.65
C THR A 137 17.79 -1.11 5.44
N PHE A 138 17.33 -1.64 4.33
CA PHE A 138 17.60 -3.01 3.90
C PHE A 138 17.96 -3.01 2.40
N LEU A 139 19.10 -3.62 2.05
CA LEU A 139 19.64 -3.64 0.67
C LEU A 139 19.71 -2.23 0.03
N GLY A 140 20.03 -1.22 0.83
CA GLY A 140 20.13 0.17 0.34
C GLY A 140 18.79 0.91 0.18
N GLY A 141 17.66 0.24 0.39
CA GLY A 141 16.31 0.82 0.36
C GLY A 141 15.76 1.09 1.76
N SER A 142 15.10 2.24 1.93
CA SER A 142 14.34 2.57 3.14
C SER A 142 13.01 1.82 3.19
N ILE A 143 12.32 1.88 4.34
CA ILE A 143 10.95 1.35 4.47
C ILE A 143 10.03 1.95 3.40
N ALA A 144 10.15 3.27 3.12
CA ALA A 144 9.35 3.95 2.10
C ALA A 144 9.61 3.38 0.69
N ASN A 145 10.87 3.12 0.34
CA ASN A 145 11.25 2.56 -0.96
C ASN A 145 10.65 1.15 -1.14
N TRP A 146 10.75 0.30 -0.12
CA TRP A 146 10.19 -1.05 -0.17
C TRP A 146 8.67 -1.05 -0.16
N SER A 147 8.04 -0.13 0.57
CA SER A 147 6.59 0.06 0.52
C SER A 147 6.13 0.48 -0.88
N PHE A 148 6.85 1.39 -1.54
CA PHE A 148 6.57 1.78 -2.92
C PHE A 148 6.61 0.58 -3.87
N VAL A 149 7.68 -0.20 -3.81
CA VAL A 149 7.84 -1.42 -4.63
C VAL A 149 6.69 -2.40 -4.37
N ALA A 150 6.32 -2.62 -3.10
CA ALA A 150 5.24 -3.53 -2.73
C ALA A 150 3.88 -3.06 -3.28
N PHE A 151 3.54 -1.77 -3.15
CA PHE A 151 2.29 -1.23 -3.67
C PHE A 151 2.21 -1.31 -5.20
N VAL A 152 3.30 -0.95 -5.90
CA VAL A 152 3.36 -1.05 -7.36
C VAL A 152 3.25 -2.50 -7.81
N ALA A 153 3.95 -3.42 -7.16
CA ALA A 153 3.87 -4.85 -7.47
C ALA A 153 2.44 -5.39 -7.30
N MET A 154 1.75 -4.99 -6.22
CA MET A 154 0.35 -5.38 -5.99
C MET A 154 -0.59 -4.79 -7.04
N ALA A 155 -0.43 -3.51 -7.40
CA ALA A 155 -1.25 -2.88 -8.43
C ALA A 155 -1.08 -3.57 -9.79
N VAL A 156 0.16 -3.80 -10.20
CA VAL A 156 0.49 -4.52 -11.46
C VAL A 156 -0.07 -5.94 -11.42
N TRP A 157 0.11 -6.66 -10.31
CA TRP A 157 -0.40 -8.02 -10.15
C TRP A 157 -1.91 -8.09 -10.35
N MET A 158 -2.67 -7.20 -9.67
CA MET A 158 -4.13 -7.16 -9.78
C MET A 158 -4.60 -6.84 -11.20
N VAL A 159 -3.97 -5.86 -11.87
CA VAL A 159 -4.32 -5.47 -13.24
C VAL A 159 -4.00 -6.58 -14.23
N VAL A 160 -2.80 -7.17 -14.16
CA VAL A 160 -2.39 -8.27 -15.06
C VAL A 160 -3.31 -9.48 -14.88
N PHE A 161 -3.61 -9.84 -13.63
CA PHE A 161 -4.50 -10.96 -13.36
C PHE A 161 -5.91 -10.71 -13.91
N ALA A 162 -6.49 -9.53 -13.71
CA ALA A 162 -7.79 -9.17 -14.26
C ALA A 162 -7.79 -9.19 -15.79
N PHE A 163 -6.75 -8.67 -16.42
CA PHE A 163 -6.60 -8.69 -17.89
C PHE A 163 -6.53 -10.10 -18.46
N LEU A 164 -5.73 -10.98 -17.84
CA LEU A 164 -5.61 -12.38 -18.27
C LEU A 164 -6.95 -13.12 -18.13
N ARG A 165 -7.71 -12.84 -17.06
CA ARG A 165 -9.04 -13.43 -16.86
C ARG A 165 -10.07 -12.91 -17.85
N TYR A 166 -10.02 -11.63 -18.20
CA TYR A 166 -10.88 -11.06 -19.23
C TYR A 166 -10.68 -11.75 -20.57
N GLN A 167 -9.43 -12.05 -20.96
CA GLN A 167 -9.11 -12.76 -22.21
C GLN A 167 -9.63 -14.21 -22.23
N GLN A 168 -9.86 -14.82 -21.07
CA GLN A 168 -10.34 -16.21 -20.97
C GLN A 168 -11.87 -16.34 -20.97
N GLN A 169 -12.60 -15.24 -20.78
CA GLN A 169 -14.07 -15.30 -20.89
C GLN A 169 -14.44 -15.54 -22.34
N PRO A 170 -15.10 -16.65 -22.68
CA PRO A 170 -15.63 -16.85 -24.02
C PRO A 170 -16.58 -15.70 -24.33
N GLN A 171 -16.42 -15.07 -25.48
CA GLN A 171 -17.44 -14.15 -25.99
C GLN A 171 -18.67 -14.96 -26.36
N SER A 172 -19.50 -15.27 -25.36
CA SER A 172 -20.83 -15.84 -25.59
C SER A 172 -21.73 -14.68 -26.05
N GLN A 173 -21.71 -14.43 -27.35
CA GLN A 173 -22.84 -13.81 -28.05
C GLN A 173 -23.91 -14.85 -28.34
#